data_1f627e8b9d7a447e04e90f17150404e7
#
_entry.id   1f627e8b9d7a447e04e90f17150404e7
#
_cell.length_a   1.000
_cell.length_b   1.000
_cell.length_c   1.000
_cell.angle_alpha   90.00
_cell.angle_beta   90.00
_cell.angle_gamma   90.00
#
_symmetry.space_group_name_H-M   'P 1'
#
loop_
_entity.id
_entity.type
_entity.pdbx_description
1 polymer ?
#
loop_
_entity_poly.entity_id
_entity_poly.type
_entity_poly.pdbx_seq_one_letter_code
_entity_poly.pdbx_strand_id
1 'polypeptide(L)'
;MKYRSLGLLLLTFLLTVPALTQTQSLSTPLTNQELVQLVYQLPAHPERKEALIDEIRRRGIGFPLTDGLRALVASKSGNDASLRRALEEAERRRLNPVVSSLPPESEGEELISKTRNVTLAAAGAMPDFIVKQIITRSVALGNSQNWAVSDHLTVAVSYRANAGEEYRVLSVNGMPSTEMSGSQSYEQLGGTTSTGEYVSMLADLFDPASRTTFKMVDTDVLRGRRTIVYEYEIQKQFSKQMIKASGFGDNQIITGYRGRVWIDRELYRVLRLEDVATDIPSDFPVSAASSMVDYDWVTINEHQYLLPSRAEITLAARANNRQLQTRNEIRFRGYQKFGSDVRIIEDVPDDDEPPAQQTNQPAQPASSPQRATPQAPPVPKPSPTP
;
A
#
# COMPACT_ATOMS: atom_id res chain seq x y z
N MET A 1 -17.47 60.69 -68.59
CA MET A 1 -17.72 59.40 -67.91
C MET A 1 -17.05 59.48 -66.60
N LYS A 2 -17.86 59.50 -65.51
CA LYS A 2 -17.42 59.70 -64.13
C LYS A 2 -17.40 58.34 -63.40
N TYR A 3 -16.23 57.86 -62.92
CA TYR A 3 -16.10 56.71 -62.11
C TYR A 3 -16.16 57.15 -60.62
N ARG A 4 -17.18 56.67 -59.87
CA ARG A 4 -17.30 56.83 -58.41
C ARG A 4 -16.63 55.63 -57.74
N SER A 5 -15.55 55.91 -57.01
CA SER A 5 -14.89 54.94 -56.15
C SER A 5 -15.74 54.78 -54.88
N LEU A 6 -16.21 53.56 -54.60
CA LEU A 6 -16.88 53.18 -53.39
C LEU A 6 -15.83 52.62 -52.40
N GLY A 7 -15.50 53.39 -51.36
CA GLY A 7 -14.60 52.94 -50.31
C GLY A 7 -15.31 51.99 -49.33
N LEU A 8 -14.86 50.76 -49.25
CA LEU A 8 -15.33 49.74 -48.30
C LEU A 8 -14.59 49.94 -46.97
N LEU A 9 -15.30 50.42 -45.96
CA LEU A 9 -14.78 50.57 -44.58
C LEU A 9 -14.92 49.22 -43.87
N LEU A 10 -13.78 48.53 -43.69
CA LEU A 10 -13.73 47.26 -42.96
C LEU A 10 -13.62 47.55 -41.44
N LEU A 11 -14.76 47.40 -40.74
CA LEU A 11 -14.85 47.57 -39.29
C LEU A 11 -14.38 46.23 -38.62
N THR A 12 -13.12 46.16 -38.18
CA THR A 12 -12.61 45.03 -37.39
C THR A 12 -13.14 45.11 -35.95
N PHE A 13 -14.10 44.28 -35.65
CA PHE A 13 -14.59 44.09 -34.28
C PHE A 13 -13.59 43.18 -33.53
N LEU A 14 -12.78 43.78 -32.67
CA LEU A 14 -11.93 43.03 -31.73
C LEU A 14 -12.84 42.44 -30.64
N LEU A 15 -13.17 41.15 -30.78
CA LEU A 15 -13.78 40.36 -29.70
C LEU A 15 -12.71 40.09 -28.65
N THR A 16 -12.68 40.91 -27.61
CA THR A 16 -11.98 40.60 -26.36
C THR A 16 -12.77 39.49 -25.65
N VAL A 17 -12.32 38.24 -25.79
CA VAL A 17 -12.78 37.13 -24.97
C VAL A 17 -12.21 37.38 -23.57
N PRO A 18 -13.05 37.59 -22.53
CA PRO A 18 -12.54 37.59 -21.17
C PRO A 18 -11.97 36.21 -20.89
N ALA A 19 -10.69 36.12 -20.57
CA ALA A 19 -10.09 34.95 -19.98
C ALA A 19 -10.84 34.68 -18.68
N LEU A 20 -11.73 33.68 -18.68
CA LEU A 20 -12.29 33.10 -17.47
C LEU A 20 -11.12 32.49 -16.71
N THR A 21 -10.50 33.28 -15.85
CA THR A 21 -9.68 32.77 -14.75
C THR A 21 -10.62 31.85 -13.97
N GLN A 22 -10.49 30.54 -14.16
CA GLN A 22 -11.07 29.56 -13.26
C GLN A 22 -10.40 29.78 -11.90
N THR A 23 -11.03 30.63 -11.10
CA THR A 23 -10.81 30.67 -9.67
C THR A 23 -11.21 29.28 -9.20
N GLN A 24 -10.23 28.40 -8.92
CA GLN A 24 -10.50 27.18 -8.14
C GLN A 24 -11.21 27.66 -6.89
N SER A 25 -12.52 27.46 -6.83
CA SER A 25 -13.29 27.68 -5.61
C SER A 25 -12.65 26.76 -4.58
N LEU A 26 -11.98 27.35 -3.60
CA LEU A 26 -11.48 26.65 -2.42
C LEU A 26 -12.68 25.96 -1.81
N SER A 27 -12.83 24.67 -2.10
CA SER A 27 -13.94 23.88 -1.59
C SER A 27 -13.79 23.82 -0.08
N THR A 28 -14.83 24.18 0.64
CA THR A 28 -14.86 24.19 2.11
C THR A 28 -14.48 22.81 2.62
N PRO A 29 -13.53 22.66 3.57
CA PRO A 29 -13.19 21.36 4.15
C PRO A 29 -14.44 20.64 4.68
N LEU A 30 -14.43 19.30 4.61
CA LEU A 30 -15.49 18.48 5.19
C LEU A 30 -15.60 18.75 6.68
N THR A 31 -16.82 18.92 7.16
CA THR A 31 -17.10 18.96 8.60
C THR A 31 -17.20 17.53 9.15
N ASN A 32 -17.02 17.38 10.46
CA ASN A 32 -17.18 16.08 11.12
C ASN A 32 -18.58 15.50 10.88
N GLN A 33 -19.62 16.32 10.97
CA GLN A 33 -20.99 15.90 10.75
C GLN A 33 -21.23 15.41 9.32
N GLU A 34 -20.73 16.11 8.30
CA GLU A 34 -20.80 15.68 6.90
C GLU A 34 -20.12 14.34 6.69
N LEU A 35 -18.87 14.17 7.19
CA LEU A 35 -18.15 12.92 7.06
C LEU A 35 -18.92 11.76 7.71
N VAL A 36 -19.40 11.95 8.93
CA VAL A 36 -20.17 10.94 9.66
C VAL A 36 -21.43 10.52 8.88
N GLN A 37 -22.18 11.49 8.34
CA GLN A 37 -23.37 11.21 7.52
C GLN A 37 -23.03 10.38 6.28
N LEU A 38 -21.96 10.74 5.55
CA LEU A 38 -21.52 10.02 4.36
C LEU A 38 -21.05 8.61 4.68
N VAL A 39 -20.29 8.44 5.77
CA VAL A 39 -19.81 7.14 6.22
C VAL A 39 -20.96 6.21 6.65
N TYR A 40 -21.99 6.72 7.31
CA TYR A 40 -23.16 5.91 7.68
C TYR A 40 -23.95 5.38 6.48
N GLN A 41 -23.83 5.98 5.31
CA GLN A 41 -24.47 5.50 4.09
C GLN A 41 -23.73 4.33 3.42
N LEU A 42 -22.44 4.14 3.70
CA LEU A 42 -21.61 3.14 3.02
C LEU A 42 -22.10 1.69 3.14
N PRO A 43 -22.63 1.22 4.30
CA PRO A 43 -23.14 -0.15 4.39
C PRO A 43 -24.33 -0.43 3.45
N ALA A 44 -25.18 0.58 3.19
CA ALA A 44 -26.29 0.47 2.25
C ALA A 44 -25.90 0.81 0.81
N HIS A 45 -24.86 1.62 0.62
CA HIS A 45 -24.42 2.17 -0.65
C HIS A 45 -22.90 2.05 -0.81
N PRO A 46 -22.33 0.82 -0.87
CA PRO A 46 -20.88 0.61 -0.98
C PRO A 46 -20.27 1.20 -2.25
N GLU A 47 -21.06 1.40 -3.30
CA GLU A 47 -20.67 2.05 -4.54
C GLU A 47 -20.29 3.53 -4.37
N ARG A 48 -20.72 4.18 -3.29
CA ARG A 48 -20.38 5.58 -2.98
C ARG A 48 -19.00 5.75 -2.36
N LYS A 49 -18.31 4.67 -2.05
CA LYS A 49 -17.02 4.72 -1.36
C LYS A 49 -15.98 5.52 -2.14
N GLU A 50 -15.83 5.26 -3.44
CA GLU A 50 -14.86 5.96 -4.28
C GLU A 50 -15.18 7.47 -4.35
N ALA A 51 -16.44 7.83 -4.49
CA ALA A 51 -16.86 9.23 -4.48
C ALA A 51 -16.56 9.92 -3.14
N LEU A 52 -16.68 9.21 -2.02
CA LEU A 52 -16.31 9.73 -0.70
C LEU A 52 -14.79 9.91 -0.57
N ILE A 53 -13.99 8.98 -1.08
CA ILE A 53 -12.53 9.09 -1.12
C ILE A 53 -12.12 10.34 -1.92
N ASP A 54 -12.68 10.52 -3.11
CA ASP A 54 -12.41 11.68 -3.95
C ASP A 54 -12.83 12.99 -3.27
N GLU A 55 -13.96 12.99 -2.57
CA GLU A 55 -14.44 14.15 -1.81
C GLU A 55 -13.50 14.53 -0.67
N ILE A 56 -13.00 13.54 0.10
CA ILE A 56 -12.02 13.73 1.17
C ILE A 56 -10.70 14.26 0.58
N ARG A 57 -10.24 13.71 -0.52
CA ARG A 57 -9.01 14.14 -1.18
C ARG A 57 -9.12 15.57 -1.71
N ARG A 58 -10.26 15.91 -2.30
CA ARG A 58 -10.52 17.24 -2.89
C ARG A 58 -10.71 18.34 -1.84
N ARG A 59 -11.49 18.07 -0.78
CA ARG A 59 -11.85 19.07 0.23
C ARG A 59 -10.97 19.07 1.46
N GLY A 60 -10.37 17.93 1.80
CA GLY A 60 -9.74 17.73 3.10
C GLY A 60 -10.76 17.67 4.24
N ILE A 61 -10.27 17.66 5.48
CA ILE A 61 -11.09 17.67 6.69
C ILE A 61 -10.78 18.92 7.54
N GLY A 62 -11.83 19.54 8.12
CA GLY A 62 -11.72 20.72 8.97
C GLY A 62 -11.65 20.41 10.47
N PHE A 63 -11.49 19.15 10.87
CA PHE A 63 -11.54 18.68 12.26
C PHE A 63 -10.45 17.63 12.51
N PRO A 64 -10.03 17.39 13.77
CA PRO A 64 -9.06 16.35 14.11
C PRO A 64 -9.61 14.95 13.86
N LEU A 65 -8.80 14.06 13.26
CA LEU A 65 -9.13 12.67 13.07
C LEU A 65 -8.88 11.88 14.36
N THR A 66 -9.93 11.70 15.17
CA THR A 66 -9.87 10.99 16.45
C THR A 66 -9.91 9.46 16.26
N ASP A 67 -9.45 8.69 17.27
CA ASP A 67 -9.51 7.23 17.24
C ASP A 67 -10.96 6.70 17.16
N GLY A 68 -11.90 7.38 17.83
CA GLY A 68 -13.33 7.05 17.71
C GLY A 68 -13.86 7.20 16.27
N LEU A 69 -13.41 8.23 15.56
CA LEU A 69 -13.79 8.43 14.16
C LEU A 69 -13.10 7.42 13.25
N ARG A 70 -11.83 7.09 13.49
CA ARG A 70 -11.13 5.99 12.78
C ARG A 70 -11.87 4.67 12.93
N ALA A 71 -12.26 4.33 14.17
CA ALA A 71 -13.02 3.11 14.46
C ALA A 71 -14.39 3.11 13.78
N LEU A 72 -15.11 4.24 13.79
CA LEU A 72 -16.39 4.39 13.09
C LEU A 72 -16.25 4.16 11.60
N VAL A 73 -15.28 4.83 10.95
CA VAL A 73 -15.01 4.68 9.52
C VAL A 73 -14.64 3.23 9.19
N ALA A 74 -13.74 2.63 9.94
CA ALA A 74 -13.36 1.23 9.77
C ALA A 74 -14.59 0.29 9.87
N SER A 75 -15.43 0.47 10.88
CA SER A 75 -16.65 -0.32 11.06
C SER A 75 -17.66 -0.17 9.92
N LYS A 76 -17.89 1.05 9.44
CA LYS A 76 -18.92 1.32 8.42
C LYS A 76 -18.44 1.06 6.99
N SER A 77 -17.14 1.18 6.73
CA SER A 77 -16.53 0.87 5.41
C SER A 77 -16.04 -0.56 5.27
N GLY A 78 -16.22 -1.42 6.30
CA GLY A 78 -15.64 -2.76 6.30
C GLY A 78 -14.10 -2.74 6.37
N ASN A 79 -13.54 -1.76 7.09
CA ASN A 79 -12.10 -1.53 7.20
C ASN A 79 -11.42 -1.29 5.85
N ASP A 80 -12.08 -0.52 4.97
CA ASP A 80 -11.52 -0.18 3.67
C ASP A 80 -10.22 0.61 3.82
N ALA A 81 -9.16 0.08 3.23
CA ALA A 81 -7.83 0.64 3.36
C ALA A 81 -7.66 1.96 2.58
N SER A 82 -8.30 2.10 1.41
CA SER A 82 -8.20 3.30 0.59
C SER A 82 -8.89 4.49 1.25
N LEU A 83 -10.07 4.27 1.82
CA LEU A 83 -10.78 5.31 2.58
C LEU A 83 -10.00 5.72 3.83
N ARG A 84 -9.44 4.75 4.55
CA ARG A 84 -8.59 5.02 5.71
C ARG A 84 -7.37 5.85 5.33
N ARG A 85 -6.67 5.49 4.25
CA ARG A 85 -5.52 6.25 3.74
C ARG A 85 -5.89 7.67 3.34
N ALA A 86 -7.00 7.87 2.63
CA ALA A 86 -7.47 9.20 2.25
C ALA A 86 -7.74 10.12 3.47
N LEU A 87 -8.31 9.56 4.55
CA LEU A 87 -8.51 10.30 5.80
C LEU A 87 -7.19 10.65 6.49
N GLU A 88 -6.23 9.74 6.54
CA GLU A 88 -4.90 10.01 7.11
C GLU A 88 -4.13 11.05 6.28
N GLU A 89 -4.26 11.03 4.95
CA GLU A 89 -3.73 12.08 4.07
C GLU A 89 -4.35 13.44 4.41
N ALA A 90 -5.68 13.51 4.53
CA ALA A 90 -6.39 14.73 4.85
C ALA A 90 -6.00 15.28 6.25
N GLU A 91 -5.79 14.39 7.23
CA GLU A 91 -5.31 14.78 8.57
C GLU A 91 -3.88 15.33 8.51
N ARG A 92 -2.96 14.70 7.78
CA ARG A 92 -1.60 15.21 7.60
C ARG A 92 -1.59 16.60 6.95
N ARG A 93 -2.43 16.83 5.92
CA ARG A 93 -2.60 18.16 5.31
C ARG A 93 -3.12 19.18 6.29
N ARG A 94 -4.12 18.83 7.09
CA ARG A 94 -4.69 19.70 8.12
C ARG A 94 -3.65 20.11 9.15
N LEU A 95 -2.80 19.18 9.58
CA LEU A 95 -1.72 19.42 10.55
C LEU A 95 -0.54 20.21 9.96
N ASN A 96 -0.36 20.18 8.64
CA ASN A 96 0.76 20.80 7.94
C ASN A 96 0.31 21.75 6.82
N PRO A 97 -0.48 22.79 7.11
CA PRO A 97 -1.09 23.61 6.06
C PRO A 97 -0.07 24.37 5.18
N VAL A 98 1.10 24.71 5.73
CA VAL A 98 2.17 25.41 5.00
C VAL A 98 2.82 24.48 3.95
N VAL A 99 2.82 23.17 4.20
CA VAL A 99 3.39 22.16 3.30
C VAL A 99 2.37 21.73 2.25
N SER A 100 1.09 22.04 2.45
CA SER A 100 0.00 21.58 1.59
C SER A 100 -0.28 22.46 0.36
N SER A 101 0.45 23.59 0.20
CA SER A 101 0.36 24.37 -1.04
C SER A 101 1.15 23.69 -2.16
N LEU A 102 0.53 23.53 -3.32
CA LEU A 102 1.21 22.99 -4.50
C LEU A 102 2.35 23.93 -4.94
N PRO A 103 3.53 23.41 -5.29
CA PRO A 103 4.58 24.20 -5.87
C PRO A 103 4.21 24.64 -7.30
N PRO A 104 4.99 25.56 -7.90
CA PRO A 104 4.83 25.90 -9.31
C PRO A 104 4.93 24.66 -10.21
N GLU A 105 4.22 24.66 -11.32
CA GLU A 105 4.20 23.55 -12.28
C GLU A 105 5.60 23.18 -12.78
N SER A 106 6.45 24.18 -13.05
CA SER A 106 7.84 23.97 -13.45
C SER A 106 8.67 23.17 -12.44
N GLU A 107 8.45 23.36 -11.14
CA GLU A 107 9.09 22.57 -10.09
C GLU A 107 8.57 21.12 -10.12
N GLY A 108 7.27 20.95 -10.37
CA GLY A 108 6.66 19.63 -10.50
C GLY A 108 7.22 18.85 -11.68
N GLU A 109 7.38 19.48 -12.85
CA GLU A 109 7.97 18.85 -14.04
C GLU A 109 9.45 18.48 -13.80
N GLU A 110 10.22 19.37 -13.18
CA GLU A 110 11.61 19.11 -12.82
C GLU A 110 11.73 17.93 -11.87
N LEU A 111 10.83 17.83 -10.87
CA LEU A 111 10.78 16.73 -9.91
C LEU A 111 10.52 15.39 -10.62
N ILE A 112 9.56 15.32 -11.54
CA ILE A 112 9.30 14.11 -12.34
C ILE A 112 10.52 13.72 -13.17
N SER A 113 11.16 14.68 -13.83
CA SER A 113 12.35 14.43 -14.65
C SER A 113 13.51 13.85 -13.81
N LYS A 114 13.81 14.46 -12.66
CA LYS A 114 14.84 13.98 -11.75
C LYS A 114 14.49 12.61 -11.18
N THR A 115 13.23 12.40 -10.77
CA THR A 115 12.76 11.12 -10.23
C THR A 115 12.87 10.00 -11.26
N ARG A 116 12.52 10.25 -12.50
CA ARG A 116 12.72 9.30 -13.61
C ARG A 116 14.18 8.86 -13.71
N ASN A 117 15.09 9.81 -13.83
CA ASN A 117 16.52 9.53 -13.99
C ASN A 117 17.06 8.71 -12.80
N VAL A 118 16.72 9.12 -11.60
CA VAL A 118 17.18 8.46 -10.36
C VAL A 118 16.57 7.08 -10.19
N THR A 119 15.29 6.89 -10.55
CA THR A 119 14.59 5.60 -10.44
C THR A 119 15.12 4.59 -11.46
N LEU A 120 15.27 5.00 -12.72
CA LEU A 120 15.80 4.11 -13.76
C LEU A 120 17.27 3.75 -13.52
N ALA A 121 18.09 4.70 -13.05
CA ALA A 121 19.47 4.41 -12.66
C ALA A 121 19.52 3.44 -11.47
N ALA A 122 18.66 3.60 -10.46
CA ALA A 122 18.59 2.69 -9.32
C ALA A 122 18.12 1.29 -9.72
N ALA A 123 17.14 1.18 -10.62
CA ALA A 123 16.70 -0.10 -11.15
C ALA A 123 17.84 -0.85 -11.86
N GLY A 124 18.63 -0.14 -12.69
CA GLY A 124 19.78 -0.71 -13.39
C GLY A 124 20.96 -1.08 -12.48
N ALA A 125 21.04 -0.50 -11.29
CA ALA A 125 22.11 -0.74 -10.30
C ALA A 125 21.66 -1.63 -9.14
N MET A 126 20.47 -2.25 -9.21
CA MET A 126 19.93 -3.08 -8.15
C MET A 126 20.81 -4.34 -7.95
N PRO A 127 21.30 -4.60 -6.73
CA PRO A 127 22.05 -5.81 -6.48
C PRO A 127 21.14 -7.04 -6.44
N ASP A 128 21.74 -8.21 -6.61
CA ASP A 128 21.06 -9.47 -6.30
C ASP A 128 20.77 -9.53 -4.80
N PHE A 129 19.51 -9.82 -4.42
CA PHE A 129 19.11 -9.89 -3.01
C PHE A 129 18.09 -11.01 -2.75
N ILE A 130 17.93 -11.33 -1.47
CA ILE A 130 16.86 -12.17 -0.95
C ILE A 130 16.07 -11.36 0.07
N VAL A 131 14.75 -11.59 0.14
CA VAL A 131 13.86 -11.00 1.14
C VAL A 131 12.75 -11.99 1.51
N LYS A 132 12.21 -11.89 2.72
CA LYS A 132 10.99 -12.60 3.13
C LYS A 132 9.78 -11.69 2.92
N GLN A 133 8.73 -12.24 2.34
CA GLN A 133 7.38 -11.69 2.37
C GLN A 133 6.58 -12.45 3.44
N ILE A 134 6.05 -11.71 4.40
CA ILE A 134 5.06 -12.20 5.35
C ILE A 134 3.71 -11.70 4.86
N ILE A 135 2.85 -12.62 4.43
CA ILE A 135 1.62 -12.32 3.72
C ILE A 135 0.43 -12.80 4.55
N THR A 136 -0.48 -11.88 4.87
CA THR A 136 -1.81 -12.23 5.38
C THR A 136 -2.80 -12.14 4.22
N ARG A 137 -3.42 -13.27 3.86
CA ARG A 137 -4.44 -13.31 2.83
C ARG A 137 -5.83 -13.32 3.47
N SER A 138 -6.71 -12.49 2.93
CA SER A 138 -8.09 -12.35 3.42
C SER A 138 -9.08 -12.41 2.26
N VAL A 139 -10.29 -12.86 2.55
CA VAL A 139 -11.39 -12.93 1.59
C VAL A 139 -12.63 -12.22 2.14
N ALA A 140 -13.41 -11.62 1.24
CA ALA A 140 -14.71 -11.05 1.55
C ALA A 140 -15.73 -11.41 0.46
N LEU A 141 -16.98 -11.69 0.84
CA LEU A 141 -18.05 -12.02 -0.08
C LEU A 141 -18.79 -10.75 -0.53
N GLY A 142 -19.09 -10.66 -1.80
CA GLY A 142 -19.76 -9.51 -2.39
C GLY A 142 -18.96 -8.23 -2.20
N ASN A 143 -19.65 -7.13 -1.95
CA ASN A 143 -19.06 -5.83 -1.62
C ASN A 143 -19.05 -5.57 -0.10
N SER A 144 -19.22 -6.63 0.73
CA SER A 144 -19.41 -6.47 2.17
C SER A 144 -18.19 -5.94 2.90
N GLN A 145 -16.98 -6.15 2.34
CA GLN A 145 -15.70 -5.84 2.97
C GLN A 145 -15.52 -6.44 4.39
N ASN A 146 -16.34 -7.42 4.73
CA ASN A 146 -16.17 -8.23 5.93
C ASN A 146 -15.06 -9.24 5.66
N TRP A 147 -13.83 -8.81 5.91
CA TRP A 147 -12.64 -9.59 5.63
C TRP A 147 -12.48 -10.72 6.65
N ALA A 148 -12.44 -11.94 6.16
CA ALA A 148 -12.03 -13.11 6.93
C ALA A 148 -10.62 -13.52 6.49
N VAL A 149 -9.72 -13.73 7.44
CA VAL A 149 -8.39 -14.25 7.14
C VAL A 149 -8.54 -15.67 6.59
N SER A 150 -7.96 -15.89 5.42
CA SER A 150 -7.92 -17.20 4.76
C SER A 150 -6.70 -18.00 5.21
N ASP A 151 -5.54 -17.39 5.17
CA ASP A 151 -4.27 -17.99 5.56
C ASP A 151 -3.15 -16.96 5.73
N HIS A 152 -2.02 -17.45 6.24
CA HIS A 152 -0.76 -16.73 6.37
C HIS A 152 0.32 -17.46 5.58
N LEU A 153 1.06 -16.72 4.74
CA LEU A 153 2.18 -17.27 3.99
C LEU A 153 3.49 -16.60 4.39
N THR A 154 4.55 -17.39 4.42
CA THR A 154 5.91 -16.86 4.39
C THR A 154 6.54 -17.28 3.06
N VAL A 155 6.98 -16.30 2.27
CA VAL A 155 7.55 -16.52 0.95
C VAL A 155 8.95 -15.92 0.89
N ALA A 156 9.94 -16.69 0.48
CA ALA A 156 11.25 -16.15 0.13
C ALA A 156 11.22 -15.67 -1.31
N VAL A 157 11.67 -14.43 -1.53
CA VAL A 157 11.84 -13.89 -2.87
C VAL A 157 13.30 -13.64 -3.10
N SER A 158 13.84 -14.23 -4.17
CA SER A 158 15.20 -13.95 -4.64
C SER A 158 15.12 -13.12 -5.92
N TYR A 159 15.77 -11.97 -5.92
CA TYR A 159 15.95 -11.13 -7.10
C TYR A 159 17.35 -11.29 -7.65
N ARG A 160 17.46 -11.50 -8.95
CA ARG A 160 18.72 -11.51 -9.69
C ARG A 160 18.58 -10.64 -10.93
N ALA A 161 19.53 -9.71 -11.11
CA ALA A 161 19.48 -8.73 -12.19
C ALA A 161 19.34 -9.37 -13.60
N ASN A 162 19.86 -10.58 -13.80
CA ASN A 162 19.82 -11.32 -15.06
C ASN A 162 18.68 -12.34 -15.19
N ALA A 163 17.94 -12.62 -14.11
CA ALA A 163 16.91 -13.66 -14.07
C ALA A 163 15.55 -13.15 -13.51
N GLY A 164 15.52 -11.94 -12.94
CA GLY A 164 14.32 -11.38 -12.31
C GLY A 164 14.04 -11.98 -10.94
N GLU A 165 12.78 -12.05 -10.58
CA GLU A 165 12.28 -12.47 -9.28
C GLU A 165 11.87 -13.95 -9.30
N GLU A 166 12.28 -14.70 -8.27
CA GLU A 166 11.90 -16.08 -8.04
C GLU A 166 11.25 -16.21 -6.66
N TYR A 167 10.09 -16.83 -6.60
CA TYR A 167 9.26 -16.93 -5.40
C TYR A 167 9.25 -18.37 -4.88
N ARG A 168 9.63 -18.57 -3.61
CA ARG A 168 9.59 -19.86 -2.94
C ARG A 168 8.78 -19.77 -1.66
N VAL A 169 7.71 -20.56 -1.55
CA VAL A 169 6.92 -20.69 -0.33
C VAL A 169 7.74 -21.38 0.74
N LEU A 170 7.89 -20.76 1.89
CA LEU A 170 8.58 -21.32 3.06
C LEU A 170 7.60 -21.98 4.02
N SER A 171 6.47 -21.33 4.29
CA SER A 171 5.44 -21.87 5.16
C SER A 171 4.04 -21.39 4.79
N VAL A 172 3.03 -22.18 5.16
CA VAL A 172 1.61 -21.84 5.09
C VAL A 172 1.01 -22.09 6.46
N ASN A 173 0.42 -21.05 7.06
CA ASN A 173 -0.12 -21.07 8.44
C ASN A 173 0.87 -21.61 9.48
N GLY A 174 2.16 -21.26 9.32
CA GLY A 174 3.25 -21.71 10.20
C GLY A 174 3.76 -23.13 9.92
N MET A 175 3.13 -23.89 9.02
CA MET A 175 3.61 -25.23 8.62
C MET A 175 4.65 -25.09 7.51
N PRO A 176 5.87 -25.63 7.67
CA PRO A 176 6.90 -25.59 6.65
C PRO A 176 6.44 -26.24 5.33
N SER A 177 6.79 -25.65 4.20
CA SER A 177 6.37 -26.16 2.88
C SER A 177 6.97 -27.53 2.56
N THR A 178 8.09 -27.92 3.19
CA THR A 178 8.71 -29.25 3.06
C THR A 178 7.87 -30.37 3.69
N GLU A 179 6.98 -30.04 4.65
CA GLU A 179 6.07 -30.99 5.28
C GLU A 179 4.73 -31.14 4.52
N MET A 180 4.49 -30.26 3.55
CA MET A 180 3.29 -30.31 2.71
C MET A 180 3.52 -31.31 1.58
N SER A 181 2.60 -32.25 1.38
CA SER A 181 2.64 -33.22 0.30
C SER A 181 2.58 -32.53 -1.06
N GLY A 182 3.73 -32.44 -1.72
CA GLY A 182 3.91 -31.78 -3.01
C GLY A 182 4.38 -30.32 -2.85
N SER A 183 5.57 -30.02 -3.38
CA SER A 183 6.09 -28.64 -3.49
C SER A 183 5.17 -27.86 -4.42
N GLN A 184 4.23 -27.09 -3.87
CA GLN A 184 3.39 -26.18 -4.64
C GLN A 184 4.17 -24.90 -4.92
N SER A 185 4.20 -24.48 -6.18
CA SER A 185 4.74 -23.17 -6.51
C SER A 185 3.84 -22.06 -5.92
N TYR A 186 4.40 -20.88 -5.70
CA TYR A 186 3.65 -19.72 -5.20
C TYR A 186 2.36 -19.45 -6.02
N GLU A 187 2.45 -19.64 -7.34
CA GLU A 187 1.30 -19.48 -8.26
C GLU A 187 0.23 -20.58 -8.10
N GLN A 188 0.62 -21.78 -7.63
CA GLN A 188 -0.28 -22.94 -7.47
C GLN A 188 -1.03 -22.96 -6.15
N LEU A 189 -0.65 -22.12 -5.18
CA LEU A 189 -1.32 -22.07 -3.87
C LEU A 189 -2.79 -21.64 -3.93
N GLY A 190 -3.28 -21.25 -5.10
CA GLY A 190 -4.61 -20.67 -5.25
C GLY A 190 -4.73 -19.29 -4.58
N GLY A 191 -5.86 -18.63 -4.76
CA GLY A 191 -6.06 -17.27 -4.27
C GLY A 191 -5.29 -16.22 -5.08
N THR A 192 -5.09 -15.05 -4.49
CA THR A 192 -4.35 -13.95 -5.12
C THR A 192 -2.86 -14.10 -4.83
N THR A 193 -2.04 -14.03 -5.86
CA THR A 193 -0.59 -13.89 -5.77
C THR A 193 -0.18 -12.58 -6.44
N SER A 194 0.87 -11.96 -5.96
CA SER A 194 1.41 -10.73 -6.51
C SER A 194 2.90 -10.88 -6.74
N THR A 195 3.38 -10.30 -7.83
CA THR A 195 4.79 -10.32 -8.23
C THR A 195 5.15 -8.98 -8.87
N GLY A 196 6.41 -8.58 -8.81
CA GLY A 196 6.89 -7.38 -9.49
C GLY A 196 6.91 -6.10 -8.66
N GLU A 197 6.65 -6.17 -7.35
CA GLU A 197 6.59 -4.98 -6.48
C GLU A 197 7.94 -4.27 -6.29
N TYR A 198 9.05 -4.95 -6.57
CA TYR A 198 10.38 -4.46 -6.22
C TYR A 198 10.92 -3.42 -7.18
N VAL A 199 11.25 -3.83 -8.39
CA VAL A 199 12.00 -3.01 -9.34
C VAL A 199 11.18 -2.70 -10.56
N SER A 200 10.48 -3.69 -11.11
CA SER A 200 9.78 -3.60 -12.39
C SER A 200 8.65 -2.59 -12.38
N MET A 201 7.85 -2.54 -11.32
CA MET A 201 6.71 -1.61 -11.23
C MET A 201 7.13 -0.14 -11.31
N LEU A 202 8.18 0.26 -10.55
CA LEU A 202 8.69 1.64 -10.62
C LEU A 202 9.44 1.90 -11.92
N ALA A 203 10.20 0.93 -12.43
CA ALA A 203 10.87 1.05 -13.71
C ALA A 203 9.85 1.28 -14.84
N ASP A 204 8.78 0.49 -14.87
CA ASP A 204 7.73 0.62 -15.89
C ASP A 204 6.98 1.96 -15.79
N LEU A 205 6.71 2.46 -14.58
CA LEU A 205 6.07 3.76 -14.37
C LEU A 205 6.87 4.91 -14.99
N PHE A 206 8.20 4.85 -14.89
CA PHE A 206 9.10 5.91 -15.38
C PHE A 206 9.75 5.61 -16.74
N ASP A 207 9.56 4.42 -17.30
CA ASP A 207 10.03 4.07 -18.65
C ASP A 207 9.37 5.01 -19.69
N PRO A 208 10.15 5.71 -20.54
CA PRO A 208 9.58 6.51 -21.60
C PRO A 208 8.64 5.73 -22.55
N ALA A 209 8.87 4.42 -22.72
CA ALA A 209 8.02 3.55 -23.55
C ALA A 209 6.60 3.37 -22.96
N SER A 210 6.42 3.50 -21.66
CA SER A 210 5.11 3.42 -20.98
C SER A 210 4.24 4.67 -21.22
N ARG A 211 4.81 5.76 -21.75
CA ARG A 211 4.11 7.02 -22.03
C ARG A 211 3.24 7.50 -20.88
N THR A 212 3.73 7.30 -19.67
CA THR A 212 3.02 7.69 -18.45
C THR A 212 2.74 9.19 -18.45
N THR A 213 1.49 9.55 -18.25
CA THR A 213 1.09 10.93 -17.97
C THR A 213 1.13 11.18 -16.47
N PHE A 214 1.63 12.35 -16.05
CA PHE A 214 1.67 12.75 -14.65
C PHE A 214 0.97 14.10 -14.49
N LYS A 215 0.16 14.21 -13.44
CA LYS A 215 -0.50 15.45 -13.06
C LYS A 215 -0.27 15.69 -11.57
N MET A 216 0.39 16.77 -11.21
CA MET A 216 0.56 17.20 -9.83
C MET A 216 -0.79 17.55 -9.23
N VAL A 217 -1.15 16.93 -8.10
CA VAL A 217 -2.49 17.10 -7.51
C VAL A 217 -2.47 17.47 -6.04
N ASP A 218 -1.40 17.14 -5.31
CA ASP A 218 -1.37 17.33 -3.88
C ASP A 218 0.05 17.37 -3.33
N THR A 219 0.17 17.69 -2.04
CA THR A 219 1.37 17.52 -1.23
C THR A 219 1.04 16.68 0.00
N ASP A 220 2.02 15.97 0.53
CA ASP A 220 1.83 15.16 1.74
C ASP A 220 3.14 15.12 2.57
N VAL A 221 3.05 14.58 3.77
CA VAL A 221 4.21 14.27 4.62
C VAL A 221 4.17 12.79 4.96
N LEU A 222 4.97 11.98 4.26
CA LEU A 222 5.11 10.56 4.54
C LEU A 222 6.37 10.29 5.36
N ARG A 223 6.19 9.66 6.53
CA ARG A 223 7.32 9.31 7.44
C ARG A 223 8.27 10.49 7.70
N GLY A 224 7.69 11.68 7.93
CA GLY A 224 8.43 12.93 8.16
C GLY A 224 9.06 13.57 6.90
N ARG A 225 8.91 12.97 5.71
CA ARG A 225 9.44 13.48 4.45
C ARG A 225 8.35 14.24 3.68
N ARG A 226 8.69 15.44 3.19
CA ARG A 226 7.79 16.22 2.33
C ARG A 226 7.72 15.59 0.94
N THR A 227 6.51 15.30 0.48
CA THR A 227 6.27 14.70 -0.83
C THR A 227 5.36 15.57 -1.68
N ILE A 228 5.53 15.47 -2.98
CA ILE A 228 4.56 15.92 -3.97
C ILE A 228 3.83 14.68 -4.47
N VAL A 229 2.51 14.79 -4.56
CA VAL A 229 1.63 13.71 -5.02
C VAL A 229 1.21 13.97 -6.45
N TYR A 230 1.43 12.99 -7.30
CA TYR A 230 0.98 13.02 -8.68
C TYR A 230 -0.07 11.95 -8.92
N GLU A 231 -1.13 12.30 -9.63
CA GLU A 231 -1.92 11.32 -10.36
C GLU A 231 -1.19 10.91 -11.62
N TYR A 232 -1.23 9.63 -11.95
CA TYR A 232 -0.63 9.13 -13.17
C TYR A 232 -1.56 8.15 -13.88
N GLU A 233 -1.34 7.99 -15.19
CA GLU A 233 -2.05 7.02 -16.01
C GLU A 233 -1.11 6.40 -17.04
N ILE A 234 -1.23 5.09 -17.23
CA ILE A 234 -0.61 4.32 -18.29
C ILE A 234 -1.73 3.62 -19.08
N GLN A 235 -1.85 3.99 -20.35
CA GLN A 235 -2.84 3.38 -21.22
C GLN A 235 -2.49 1.91 -21.51
N LYS A 236 -3.49 1.05 -21.66
CA LYS A 236 -3.35 -0.41 -21.88
C LYS A 236 -2.30 -0.76 -22.95
N GLN A 237 -2.26 -0.04 -24.06
CA GLN A 237 -1.36 -0.32 -25.17
C GLN A 237 0.13 -0.05 -24.86
N PHE A 238 0.44 0.66 -23.79
CA PHE A 238 1.79 0.97 -23.33
C PHE A 238 2.12 0.29 -21.99
N SER A 239 1.17 -0.45 -21.43
CA SER A 239 1.31 -1.14 -20.16
C SER A 239 1.96 -2.50 -20.35
N LYS A 240 2.75 -2.91 -19.36
CA LYS A 240 3.27 -4.26 -19.22
C LYS A 240 2.58 -5.03 -18.09
N GLN A 241 1.65 -4.38 -17.38
CA GLN A 241 0.99 -4.98 -16.24
C GLN A 241 -0.03 -6.04 -16.68
N MET A 242 0.11 -7.23 -16.12
CA MET A 242 -0.69 -8.39 -16.46
C MET A 242 -1.48 -8.88 -15.24
N ILE A 243 -2.76 -9.17 -15.45
CA ILE A 243 -3.60 -9.86 -14.48
C ILE A 243 -3.82 -11.29 -14.97
N LYS A 244 -3.47 -12.28 -14.13
CA LYS A 244 -3.74 -13.71 -14.35
C LYS A 244 -4.89 -14.13 -13.44
N ALA A 245 -5.87 -14.83 -14.01
CA ALA A 245 -7.00 -15.41 -13.28
C ALA A 245 -6.77 -16.92 -13.08
N SER A 246 -5.85 -17.28 -12.18
CA SER A 246 -5.57 -18.68 -11.84
C SER A 246 -6.81 -19.37 -11.26
N GLY A 247 -7.13 -20.58 -11.75
CA GLY A 247 -8.33 -21.32 -11.34
C GLY A 247 -9.56 -21.09 -12.22
N PHE A 248 -9.49 -20.20 -13.21
CA PHE A 248 -10.54 -19.96 -14.23
C PHE A 248 -10.03 -20.28 -15.65
N GLY A 249 -9.11 -21.24 -15.79
CA GLY A 249 -8.31 -21.46 -16.97
C GLY A 249 -7.08 -20.55 -16.98
N ASP A 250 -6.19 -20.70 -17.97
CA ASP A 250 -4.98 -19.85 -18.11
C ASP A 250 -5.32 -18.45 -18.69
N ASN A 251 -6.40 -17.83 -18.17
CA ASN A 251 -6.83 -16.54 -18.64
C ASN A 251 -5.91 -15.45 -18.07
N GLN A 252 -5.30 -14.70 -18.97
CA GLN A 252 -4.47 -13.54 -18.62
C GLN A 252 -4.79 -12.37 -19.54
N ILE A 253 -4.71 -11.16 -18.99
CA ILE A 253 -4.91 -9.91 -19.73
C ILE A 253 -3.85 -8.89 -19.37
N ILE A 254 -3.52 -8.06 -20.35
CA ILE A 254 -2.81 -6.81 -20.08
C ILE A 254 -3.85 -5.73 -19.82
N THR A 255 -3.64 -4.91 -18.79
CA THR A 255 -4.53 -3.81 -18.40
C THR A 255 -3.79 -2.48 -18.49
N GLY A 256 -4.52 -1.40 -18.74
CA GLY A 256 -4.05 -0.09 -18.35
C GLY A 256 -4.12 0.06 -16.82
N TYR A 257 -3.53 1.10 -16.29
CA TYR A 257 -3.68 1.42 -14.89
C TYR A 257 -3.46 2.91 -14.62
N ARG A 258 -4.09 3.38 -13.57
CA ARG A 258 -3.98 4.74 -13.07
C ARG A 258 -3.83 4.72 -11.57
N GLY A 259 -3.25 5.77 -11.02
CA GLY A 259 -3.06 5.82 -9.59
C GLY A 259 -2.42 7.09 -9.10
N ARG A 260 -1.81 6.99 -7.94
CA ARG A 260 -1.10 8.10 -7.30
C ARG A 260 0.31 7.67 -6.91
N VAL A 261 1.26 8.61 -7.03
CA VAL A 261 2.64 8.41 -6.63
C VAL A 261 3.09 9.55 -5.73
N TRP A 262 3.68 9.21 -4.58
CA TRP A 262 4.25 10.15 -3.62
C TRP A 262 5.75 10.22 -3.83
N ILE A 263 6.23 11.35 -4.27
CA ILE A 263 7.64 11.58 -4.60
C ILE A 263 8.25 12.50 -3.55
N ASP A 264 9.33 12.04 -2.91
CA ASP A 264 10.13 12.84 -2.00
C ASP A 264 10.71 14.06 -2.72
N ARG A 265 10.39 15.25 -2.22
CA ARG A 265 10.73 16.53 -2.84
C ARG A 265 12.24 16.82 -2.83
N GLU A 266 12.98 16.20 -1.91
CA GLU A 266 14.42 16.44 -1.73
C GLU A 266 15.29 15.36 -2.35
N LEU A 267 14.86 14.10 -2.21
CA LEU A 267 15.63 12.94 -2.65
C LEU A 267 15.22 12.43 -4.05
N TYR A 268 14.13 12.94 -4.61
CA TYR A 268 13.61 12.52 -5.91
C TYR A 268 13.29 11.02 -5.95
N ARG A 269 12.77 10.47 -4.83
CA ARG A 269 12.48 9.05 -4.69
C ARG A 269 10.99 8.82 -4.44
N VAL A 270 10.48 7.73 -4.98
CA VAL A 270 9.09 7.30 -4.73
C VAL A 270 9.00 6.67 -3.34
N LEU A 271 8.19 7.25 -2.47
CA LEU A 271 7.95 6.69 -1.13
C LEU A 271 6.67 5.84 -1.06
N ARG A 272 5.70 6.09 -1.94
CA ARG A 272 4.47 5.30 -2.06
C ARG A 272 3.97 5.31 -3.50
N LEU A 273 3.44 4.18 -3.92
CA LEU A 273 2.72 4.00 -5.18
C LEU A 273 1.36 3.38 -4.88
N GLU A 274 0.29 3.93 -5.45
CA GLU A 274 -1.05 3.33 -5.48
C GLU A 274 -1.48 3.19 -6.93
N ASP A 275 -2.12 2.09 -7.27
CA ASP A 275 -2.67 1.87 -8.59
C ASP A 275 -4.04 1.17 -8.57
N VAL A 276 -4.77 1.35 -9.66
CA VAL A 276 -6.01 0.66 -9.97
C VAL A 276 -5.94 0.28 -11.44
N ALA A 277 -6.18 -0.98 -11.75
CA ALA A 277 -6.24 -1.47 -13.12
C ALA A 277 -7.43 -0.87 -13.88
N THR A 278 -7.20 -0.48 -15.12
CA THR A 278 -8.21 0.01 -16.05
C THR A 278 -8.36 -0.95 -17.23
N ASP A 279 -9.41 -0.79 -18.03
CA ASP A 279 -9.64 -1.57 -19.25
C ASP A 279 -9.73 -3.08 -19.03
N ILE A 280 -10.23 -3.51 -17.86
CA ILE A 280 -10.55 -4.91 -17.59
C ILE A 280 -11.84 -5.27 -18.36
N PRO A 281 -11.81 -6.27 -19.25
CA PRO A 281 -13.00 -6.70 -19.98
C PRO A 281 -14.09 -7.22 -19.04
N SER A 282 -15.37 -6.96 -19.37
CA SER A 282 -16.49 -7.35 -18.52
C SER A 282 -16.70 -8.86 -18.40
N ASP A 283 -16.20 -9.62 -19.36
CA ASP A 283 -16.22 -11.09 -19.41
C ASP A 283 -15.01 -11.74 -18.74
N PHE A 284 -14.00 -10.94 -18.33
CA PHE A 284 -12.84 -11.47 -17.60
C PHE A 284 -13.23 -11.82 -16.15
N PRO A 285 -12.73 -12.92 -15.57
CA PRO A 285 -13.09 -13.34 -14.21
C PRO A 285 -12.79 -12.32 -13.12
N VAL A 286 -11.69 -11.56 -13.26
CA VAL A 286 -11.36 -10.44 -12.35
C VAL A 286 -12.04 -9.18 -12.85
N SER A 287 -12.81 -8.51 -11.99
CA SER A 287 -13.54 -7.29 -12.32
C SER A 287 -12.89 -6.01 -11.81
N ALA A 288 -11.99 -6.11 -10.84
CA ALA A 288 -11.20 -4.99 -10.34
C ALA A 288 -9.89 -5.51 -9.72
N ALA A 289 -8.84 -4.71 -9.85
CA ALA A 289 -7.56 -4.93 -9.20
C ALA A 289 -6.97 -3.60 -8.75
N SER A 290 -6.42 -3.55 -7.55
CA SER A 290 -5.73 -2.37 -7.02
C SER A 290 -4.56 -2.80 -6.16
N SER A 291 -3.52 -1.98 -6.13
CA SER A 291 -2.39 -2.18 -5.24
C SER A 291 -1.95 -0.89 -4.54
N MET A 292 -1.21 -1.05 -3.46
CA MET A 292 -0.46 0.00 -2.78
C MET A 292 0.86 -0.59 -2.33
N VAL A 293 1.95 0.13 -2.62
CA VAL A 293 3.30 -0.25 -2.19
C VAL A 293 3.95 0.93 -1.47
N ASP A 294 4.40 0.70 -0.25
CA ASP A 294 5.26 1.61 0.50
C ASP A 294 6.72 1.20 0.34
N TYR A 295 7.59 2.15 0.00
CA TYR A 295 9.03 1.96 -0.14
C TYR A 295 9.75 2.60 1.04
N ASP A 296 10.76 1.92 1.57
CA ASP A 296 11.61 2.43 2.64
C ASP A 296 13.09 2.11 2.40
N TRP A 297 13.96 2.79 3.13
CA TRP A 297 15.39 2.57 3.01
C TRP A 297 15.80 1.28 3.68
N VAL A 298 16.49 0.43 2.93
CA VAL A 298 16.99 -0.86 3.35
C VAL A 298 18.51 -0.90 3.13
N THR A 299 19.24 -1.38 4.10
CA THR A 299 20.70 -1.56 3.97
C THR A 299 21.00 -2.99 3.53
N ILE A 300 21.68 -3.13 2.38
CA ILE A 300 22.23 -4.39 1.88
C ILE A 300 23.73 -4.19 1.70
N ASN A 301 24.57 -4.91 2.48
CA ASN A 301 26.03 -4.78 2.44
C ASN A 301 26.53 -3.33 2.47
N GLU A 302 26.15 -2.60 3.52
CA GLU A 302 26.59 -1.21 3.77
C GLU A 302 26.02 -0.16 2.78
N HIS A 303 25.29 -0.57 1.74
CA HIS A 303 24.66 0.32 0.79
C HIS A 303 23.15 0.41 1.05
N GLN A 304 22.62 1.62 0.89
CA GLN A 304 21.20 1.88 1.08
C GLN A 304 20.44 1.83 -0.26
N TYR A 305 19.35 1.07 -0.27
CA TYR A 305 18.43 0.93 -1.40
C TYR A 305 17.02 1.27 -0.95
N LEU A 306 16.25 1.89 -1.82
CA LEU A 306 14.83 2.12 -1.57
C LEU A 306 14.05 0.92 -2.12
N LEU A 307 13.50 0.11 -1.21
CA LEU A 307 12.84 -1.15 -1.51
C LEU A 307 11.47 -1.23 -0.83
N PRO A 308 10.55 -2.09 -1.30
CA PRO A 308 9.26 -2.29 -0.65
C PRO A 308 9.41 -2.66 0.83
N SER A 309 8.64 -2.00 1.67
CA SER A 309 8.52 -2.32 3.10
C SER A 309 7.17 -2.94 3.43
N ARG A 310 6.14 -2.53 2.70
CA ARG A 310 4.77 -3.02 2.80
C ARG A 310 4.08 -2.93 1.45
N ALA A 311 3.21 -3.91 1.16
CA ALA A 311 2.26 -3.83 0.05
C ALA A 311 0.88 -4.31 0.47
N GLU A 312 -0.14 -3.83 -0.22
CA GLU A 312 -1.52 -4.29 -0.11
C GLU A 312 -2.09 -4.46 -1.52
N ILE A 313 -2.55 -5.66 -1.84
CA ILE A 313 -3.13 -5.97 -3.13
C ILE A 313 -4.56 -6.44 -2.92
N THR A 314 -5.51 -5.86 -3.66
CA THR A 314 -6.91 -6.24 -3.61
C THR A 314 -7.37 -6.61 -5.01
N LEU A 315 -8.04 -7.76 -5.13
CA LEU A 315 -8.73 -8.18 -6.34
C LEU A 315 -10.22 -8.41 -6.05
N ALA A 316 -11.07 -8.05 -7.01
CA ALA A 316 -12.46 -8.47 -7.03
C ALA A 316 -12.64 -9.44 -8.21
N ALA A 317 -13.15 -10.63 -7.94
CA ALA A 317 -13.39 -11.66 -8.94
C ALA A 317 -14.85 -12.14 -8.90
N ARG A 318 -15.33 -12.66 -10.01
CA ARG A 318 -16.64 -13.31 -10.12
C ARG A 318 -16.43 -14.83 -10.17
N ALA A 319 -16.89 -15.52 -9.12
CA ALA A 319 -16.84 -16.97 -9.03
C ALA A 319 -18.27 -17.50 -8.83
N ASN A 320 -18.72 -18.42 -9.70
CA ASN A 320 -20.03 -19.10 -9.58
C ASN A 320 -21.21 -18.13 -9.34
N ASN A 321 -21.27 -17.05 -10.10
CA ASN A 321 -22.28 -15.99 -9.99
C ASN A 321 -22.25 -15.21 -8.65
N ARG A 322 -21.17 -15.33 -7.89
CA ARG A 322 -20.92 -14.55 -6.66
C ARG A 322 -19.69 -13.69 -6.86
N GLN A 323 -19.72 -12.49 -6.32
CA GLN A 323 -18.55 -11.65 -6.25
C GLN A 323 -17.73 -12.05 -5.03
N LEU A 324 -16.43 -12.27 -5.23
CA LEU A 324 -15.45 -12.55 -4.21
C LEU A 324 -14.38 -11.46 -4.26
N GLN A 325 -14.03 -10.92 -3.12
CA GLN A 325 -12.88 -10.05 -2.99
C GLN A 325 -11.76 -10.77 -2.24
N THR A 326 -10.53 -10.57 -2.67
CA THR A 326 -9.34 -11.06 -1.98
C THR A 326 -8.42 -9.90 -1.66
N ARG A 327 -7.74 -9.96 -0.53
CA ARG A 327 -6.76 -8.96 -0.11
C ARG A 327 -5.53 -9.66 0.44
N ASN A 328 -4.36 -9.23 -0.05
CA ASN A 328 -3.07 -9.63 0.46
C ASN A 328 -2.42 -8.42 1.14
N GLU A 329 -2.12 -8.54 2.42
CA GLU A 329 -1.31 -7.59 3.17
C GLU A 329 0.08 -8.19 3.32
N ILE A 330 1.08 -7.55 2.70
CA ILE A 330 2.45 -8.05 2.58
C ILE A 330 3.38 -7.16 3.40
N ARG A 331 4.24 -7.77 4.21
CA ARG A 331 5.35 -7.12 4.88
C ARG A 331 6.65 -7.72 4.37
N PHE A 332 7.59 -6.86 4.02
CA PHE A 332 8.90 -7.27 3.52
C PHE A 332 9.93 -7.18 4.64
N ARG A 333 10.64 -8.28 4.90
CA ARG A 333 11.57 -8.39 6.03
C ARG A 333 12.85 -9.10 5.64
N GLY A 334 13.97 -8.68 6.27
CA GLY A 334 15.24 -9.39 6.18
C GLY A 334 15.86 -9.35 4.79
N TYR A 335 15.94 -8.16 4.16
CA TYR A 335 16.69 -7.99 2.93
C TYR A 335 18.17 -8.32 3.14
N GLN A 336 18.70 -9.20 2.31
CA GLN A 336 20.09 -9.65 2.35
C GLN A 336 20.63 -9.78 0.93
N LYS A 337 21.94 -9.62 0.75
CA LYS A 337 22.56 -9.90 -0.54
C LYS A 337 22.41 -11.38 -0.89
N PHE A 338 22.03 -11.65 -2.13
CA PHE A 338 22.04 -13.02 -2.64
C PHE A 338 23.48 -13.54 -2.72
N GLY A 339 23.76 -14.74 -2.16
CA GLY A 339 25.08 -15.36 -2.18
C GLY A 339 25.00 -16.85 -1.84
N SER A 340 26.07 -17.60 -2.13
CA SER A 340 26.15 -19.05 -1.90
C SER A 340 26.02 -19.48 -0.43
N ASP A 341 26.26 -18.53 0.51
CA ASP A 341 26.26 -18.81 1.95
C ASP A 341 25.00 -18.31 2.68
N VAL A 342 24.02 -17.79 1.95
CA VAL A 342 22.78 -17.28 2.57
C VAL A 342 21.90 -18.44 2.99
N ARG A 343 21.91 -18.74 4.28
CA ARG A 343 20.83 -19.52 4.92
C ARG A 343 19.68 -18.57 5.16
N ILE A 344 18.49 -18.87 4.64
CA ILE A 344 17.27 -18.18 5.03
C ILE A 344 17.03 -18.56 6.48
N ILE A 345 17.35 -17.64 7.41
CA ILE A 345 17.09 -17.85 8.83
C ILE A 345 15.59 -17.85 9.01
N GLU A 346 15.04 -18.99 9.43
CA GLU A 346 13.57 -19.17 9.63
C GLU A 346 13.06 -18.31 10.80
N ASP A 347 13.94 -17.96 11.74
CA ASP A 347 13.60 -17.21 12.95
C ASP A 347 14.17 -15.77 12.91
N VAL A 348 13.54 -14.88 12.15
CA VAL A 348 13.63 -13.44 12.46
C VAL A 348 12.46 -13.11 13.37
N PRO A 349 12.68 -12.73 14.65
CA PRO A 349 11.60 -12.28 15.51
C PRO A 349 10.83 -11.14 14.83
N ASP A 350 9.51 -11.13 15.00
CA ASP A 350 8.65 -10.05 14.53
C ASP A 350 8.94 -8.82 15.41
N ASP A 351 9.84 -7.94 14.99
CA ASP A 351 10.18 -6.70 15.74
C ASP A 351 9.00 -5.72 15.87
N ASP A 352 7.85 -6.04 15.26
CA ASP A 352 6.61 -5.26 15.31
C ASP A 352 5.53 -5.89 16.22
N GLU A 353 5.85 -6.91 17.01
CA GLU A 353 4.93 -7.31 18.08
C GLU A 353 4.87 -6.13 19.08
N PRO A 354 3.70 -5.49 19.28
CA PRO A 354 3.60 -4.45 20.30
C PRO A 354 4.09 -5.08 21.60
N PRO A 355 4.96 -4.41 22.40
CA PRO A 355 5.50 -4.99 23.61
C PRO A 355 4.34 -5.58 24.36
N ALA A 356 4.42 -6.89 24.61
CA ALA A 356 3.40 -7.62 25.35
C ALA A 356 3.07 -6.77 26.56
N GLN A 357 1.82 -6.33 26.67
CA GLN A 357 1.36 -5.59 27.83
C GLN A 357 1.73 -6.47 29.01
N GLN A 358 2.79 -6.09 29.70
CA GLN A 358 3.06 -6.63 31.01
C GLN A 358 1.80 -6.34 31.81
N THR A 359 0.95 -7.35 31.89
CA THR A 359 -0.14 -7.37 32.85
C THR A 359 0.55 -7.15 34.17
N ASN A 360 0.44 -5.92 34.69
CA ASN A 360 0.73 -5.62 36.08
C ASN A 360 -0.18 -6.49 36.92
N GLN A 361 0.22 -7.75 37.17
CA GLN A 361 -0.28 -8.48 38.30
C GLN A 361 0.13 -7.67 39.53
N PRO A 362 -0.81 -7.27 40.36
CA PRO A 362 -0.47 -6.62 41.62
C PRO A 362 0.50 -7.55 42.34
N ALA A 363 1.66 -7.03 42.72
CA ALA A 363 2.63 -7.74 43.53
C ALA A 363 1.91 -8.35 44.74
N GLN A 364 1.87 -9.68 44.83
CA GLN A 364 1.51 -10.35 46.04
C GLN A 364 2.46 -9.85 47.13
N PRO A 365 1.94 -9.44 48.31
CA PRO A 365 2.79 -9.01 49.39
C PRO A 365 3.72 -10.16 49.79
N ALA A 366 5.02 -9.87 49.85
CA ALA A 366 6.06 -10.78 50.27
C ALA A 366 5.63 -11.46 51.58
N SER A 367 5.47 -12.76 51.57
CA SER A 367 5.28 -13.56 52.77
C SER A 367 6.49 -13.36 53.69
N SER A 368 6.20 -12.90 54.91
CA SER A 368 7.17 -12.73 55.99
C SER A 368 7.96 -14.02 56.22
N PRO A 369 9.26 -13.97 56.60
CA PRO A 369 10.05 -15.15 56.86
C PRO A 369 9.45 -15.93 58.04
N GLN A 370 9.10 -17.19 57.81
CA GLN A 370 8.69 -18.12 58.87
C GLN A 370 9.88 -18.33 59.81
N ARG A 371 9.65 -17.95 61.07
CA ARG A 371 10.53 -18.19 62.19
C ARG A 371 10.74 -19.71 62.38
N ALA A 372 11.97 -20.17 62.22
CA ALA A 372 12.34 -21.56 62.44
C ALA A 372 11.96 -22.01 63.86
N THR A 373 11.17 -23.05 63.94
CA THR A 373 10.86 -23.74 65.21
C THR A 373 12.07 -24.58 65.60
N PRO A 374 12.55 -24.56 66.82
CA PRO A 374 13.67 -25.41 67.30
C PRO A 374 13.31 -26.87 67.16
N GLN A 375 14.15 -27.69 66.53
CA GLN A 375 14.07 -29.13 66.50
C GLN A 375 14.34 -29.68 67.92
N ALA A 376 13.44 -30.53 68.42
CA ALA A 376 13.64 -31.29 69.62
C ALA A 376 14.75 -32.35 69.45
N PRO A 377 15.56 -32.69 70.49
CA PRO A 377 16.65 -33.64 70.38
C PRO A 377 16.15 -35.09 70.14
N PRO A 378 16.95 -35.95 69.47
CA PRO A 378 16.56 -37.30 69.09
C PRO A 378 16.46 -38.22 70.33
N VAL A 379 15.38 -38.98 70.37
CA VAL A 379 15.15 -40.06 71.40
C VAL A 379 16.06 -41.21 71.11
N PRO A 380 16.76 -41.77 72.15
CA PRO A 380 17.68 -42.90 71.95
C PRO A 380 16.91 -44.18 71.64
N LYS A 381 17.40 -45.00 70.73
CA LYS A 381 16.91 -46.34 70.41
C LYS A 381 17.18 -47.33 71.58
N PRO A 382 16.25 -48.21 71.91
CA PRO A 382 16.53 -49.27 72.89
C PRO A 382 17.45 -50.36 72.34
N SER A 383 18.42 -50.77 73.16
CA SER A 383 19.37 -51.86 72.85
C SER A 383 18.66 -53.22 72.90
N PRO A 384 19.06 -54.23 72.15
CA PRO A 384 18.58 -55.56 72.21
C PRO A 384 19.14 -56.27 73.48
N THR A 385 18.25 -56.94 74.24
CA THR A 385 18.61 -57.79 75.36
C THR A 385 18.65 -59.26 74.91
N PRO A 386 19.43 -60.08 75.52
CA PRO A 386 20.05 -61.32 75.02
C PRO A 386 19.15 -62.49 74.73
#